data_9b0efafe7da7a3cf38f33b105747e9f7
#
_entry.id   9b0efafe7da7a3cf38f33b105747e9f7
#
_cell.length_a   1.000
_cell.length_b   1.000
_cell.length_c   1.000
_cell.angle_alpha   90.00
_cell.angle_beta   90.00
_cell.angle_gamma   90.00
#
_symmetry.space_group_name_H-M   'P 1'
#
loop_
_entity.id
_entity.type
_entity.pdbx_description
1 polymer ?
#
loop_
_entity_poly.entity_id
_entity_poly.type
_entity_poly.pdbx_seq_one_letter_code
_entity_poly.pdbx_strand_id
1 'polypeptide(L)'
;DNKGLCETILNLNKNIASVAIINKQGRPIEKISRPEFINPFPDYMSELFCMHCVLQISMGRDFDEQYGPINYHISERPNMTLLTFPLADSVIVVSVSKNIGPISLAKKIAKITSNKEKN
;
A
#
# COMPACT_ATOMS: atom_id res chain seq x y z
N ASP A 1 1.25 -15.39 5.39
CA ASP A 1 0.06 -14.73 5.95
C ASP A 1 0.16 -13.21 5.86
N ASN A 2 -0.91 -12.52 6.18
CA ASN A 2 -0.95 -11.06 6.03
C ASN A 2 0.03 -10.36 6.96
N LYS A 3 0.16 -10.83 8.18
CA LYS A 3 1.09 -10.24 9.15
C LYS A 3 2.53 -10.41 8.68
N GLY A 4 2.89 -11.60 8.22
CA GLY A 4 4.23 -11.88 7.71
C GLY A 4 4.56 -11.04 6.48
N LEU A 5 3.58 -10.85 5.59
CA LEU A 5 3.76 -10.00 4.42
C LEU A 5 4.04 -8.56 4.81
N CYS A 6 3.27 -8.02 5.76
CA CYS A 6 3.47 -6.65 6.25
C CYS A 6 4.84 -6.49 6.90
N GLU A 7 5.26 -7.47 7.71
CA GLU A 7 6.58 -7.44 8.35
C GLU A 7 7.71 -7.48 7.32
N THR A 8 7.58 -8.33 6.30
CA THR A 8 8.57 -8.43 5.23
C THR A 8 8.73 -7.09 4.52
N ILE A 9 7.62 -6.45 4.18
CA ILE A 9 7.65 -5.16 3.50
C ILE A 9 8.25 -4.08 4.41
N LEU A 10 7.81 -4.02 5.66
CA LEU A 10 8.30 -3.01 6.61
C LEU A 10 9.82 -3.08 6.77
N ASN A 11 10.38 -4.29 6.72
CA ASN A 11 11.81 -4.51 6.94
C ASN A 11 12.67 -4.29 5.68
N LEU A 12 12.06 -3.98 4.53
CA LEU A 12 12.82 -3.70 3.31
C LEU A 12 13.62 -2.41 3.40
N ASN A 13 13.12 -1.42 4.13
CA ASN A 13 13.77 -0.12 4.21
C ASN A 13 13.36 0.58 5.50
N LYS A 14 14.34 1.19 6.17
CA LYS A 14 14.11 1.89 7.45
C LYS A 14 13.19 3.11 7.32
N ASN A 15 13.02 3.64 6.11
CA ASN A 15 12.16 4.80 5.86
C ASN A 15 10.70 4.43 5.60
N ILE A 16 10.37 3.15 5.54
CA ILE A 16 8.98 2.72 5.51
C ILE A 16 8.41 2.93 6.90
N ALA A 17 7.38 3.76 6.99
CA ALA A 17 6.77 4.13 8.28
C ALA A 17 5.66 3.16 8.70
N SER A 18 4.87 2.70 7.74
CA SER A 18 3.77 1.78 8.02
C SER A 18 3.39 0.97 6.79
N VAL A 19 2.76 -0.18 7.04
CA VAL A 19 2.21 -1.07 6.01
C VAL A 19 0.83 -1.49 6.47
N ALA A 20 -0.17 -1.37 5.60
CA ALA A 20 -1.53 -1.80 5.90
C ALA A 20 -2.09 -2.61 4.74
N ILE A 21 -2.91 -3.60 5.05
CA ILE A 21 -3.70 -4.32 4.06
C ILE A 21 -5.15 -3.95 4.30
N ILE A 22 -5.82 -3.46 3.25
CA ILE A 22 -7.17 -2.92 3.31
C ILE A 22 -8.06 -3.80 2.43
N ASN A 23 -9.19 -4.27 2.97
CA ASN A 23 -10.11 -5.09 2.21
C ASN A 23 -10.99 -4.26 1.25
N LYS A 24 -11.79 -4.94 0.44
CA LYS A 24 -12.65 -4.29 -0.56
C LYS A 24 -13.66 -3.31 0.04
N GLN A 25 -14.00 -3.48 1.31
CA GLN A 25 -14.94 -2.61 2.01
C GLN A 25 -14.25 -1.38 2.60
N GLY A 26 -12.94 -1.23 2.38
CA GLY A 26 -12.19 -0.09 2.88
C GLY A 26 -11.78 -0.22 4.34
N ARG A 27 -11.72 -1.44 4.88
CA ARG A 27 -11.34 -1.68 6.27
C ARG A 27 -9.95 -2.29 6.34
N PRO A 28 -9.07 -1.78 7.22
CA PRO A 28 -7.77 -2.41 7.43
C PRO A 28 -7.95 -3.77 8.10
N ILE A 29 -7.40 -4.81 7.49
CA ILE A 29 -7.43 -6.17 8.04
C ILE A 29 -6.10 -6.57 8.65
N GLU A 30 -5.05 -5.83 8.34
CA GLU A 30 -3.74 -5.97 8.97
C GLU A 30 -3.02 -4.63 8.89
N LYS A 31 -2.28 -4.27 9.92
CA LYS A 31 -1.54 -3.02 9.95
C LYS A 31 -0.33 -3.18 10.85
N ILE A 32 0.82 -2.66 10.40
CA ILE A 32 2.02 -2.59 11.19
C ILE A 32 2.67 -1.22 10.97
N SER A 33 3.15 -0.60 12.04
CA SER A 33 3.77 0.72 11.99
C SER A 33 5.01 0.72 12.85
N ARG A 34 5.97 1.57 12.48
CA ARG A 34 7.10 1.81 13.36
C ARG A 34 6.62 2.61 14.57
N PRO A 35 7.26 2.41 15.74
CA PRO A 35 6.82 3.11 16.97
C PRO A 35 6.79 4.63 16.85
N GLU A 36 7.70 5.22 16.07
CA GLU A 36 7.81 6.66 15.89
C GLU A 36 6.79 7.24 14.92
N PHE A 37 6.08 6.38 14.16
CA PHE A 37 5.07 6.87 13.21
C PHE A 37 3.82 7.31 13.95
N ILE A 38 3.39 8.55 13.67
CA ILE A 38 2.15 9.11 14.20
C ILE A 38 1.17 9.25 13.04
N ASN A 39 0.02 8.58 13.13
CA ASN A 39 -1.03 8.71 12.14
C ASN A 39 -1.60 10.14 12.21
N PRO A 40 -1.50 10.93 11.12
CA PRO A 40 -1.97 12.32 11.15
C PRO A 40 -3.49 12.47 11.08
N PHE A 41 -4.23 11.38 10.85
CA PHE A 41 -5.66 11.43 10.59
C PHE A 41 -6.50 11.15 11.83
N PRO A 42 -7.57 11.94 12.08
CA PRO A 42 -8.61 11.47 12.98
C PRO A 42 -9.33 10.26 12.39
N ASP A 43 -10.06 9.50 13.22
CA ASP A 43 -10.64 8.22 12.80
C ASP A 43 -11.49 8.31 11.53
N TYR A 44 -12.35 9.31 11.42
CA TYR A 44 -13.23 9.44 10.26
C TYR A 44 -12.42 9.66 8.96
N MET A 45 -11.30 10.36 9.05
CA MET A 45 -10.46 10.64 7.89
C MET A 45 -9.63 9.41 7.52
N SER A 46 -9.23 8.61 8.49
CA SER A 46 -8.56 7.33 8.24
C SER A 46 -9.48 6.39 7.45
N GLU A 47 -10.76 6.33 7.82
CA GLU A 47 -11.74 5.52 7.07
C GLU A 47 -11.92 6.02 5.65
N LEU A 48 -12.01 7.34 5.47
CA LEU A 48 -12.13 7.95 4.15
C LEU A 48 -10.90 7.65 3.29
N PHE A 49 -9.71 7.76 3.88
CA PHE A 49 -8.46 7.48 3.18
C PHE A 49 -8.36 6.02 2.74
N CYS A 50 -8.74 5.08 3.60
CA CYS A 50 -8.76 3.66 3.23
C CYS A 50 -9.69 3.40 2.05
N MET A 51 -10.88 3.99 2.07
CA MET A 51 -11.81 3.84 0.96
C MET A 51 -11.27 4.47 -0.32
N HIS A 52 -10.61 5.62 -0.21
CA HIS A 52 -9.95 6.26 -1.36
C HIS A 52 -8.93 5.31 -2.01
N CYS A 53 -8.10 4.65 -1.22
CA CYS A 53 -7.10 3.72 -1.75
C CYS A 53 -7.74 2.53 -2.47
N VAL A 54 -8.81 1.98 -1.91
CA VAL A 54 -9.53 0.86 -2.51
C VAL A 54 -10.20 1.27 -3.81
N LEU A 55 -10.88 2.40 -3.82
CA LEU A 55 -11.59 2.89 -5.00
C LEU A 55 -10.62 3.23 -6.14
N GLN A 56 -9.48 3.81 -5.84
CA GLN A 56 -8.47 4.14 -6.85
C GLN A 56 -8.05 2.88 -7.63
N ILE A 57 -7.80 1.79 -6.93
CA ILE A 57 -7.44 0.52 -7.56
C ILE A 57 -8.65 -0.09 -8.28
N SER A 58 -9.80 -0.12 -7.63
CA SER A 58 -11.02 -0.73 -8.18
C SER A 58 -11.46 -0.06 -9.48
N MET A 59 -11.49 1.27 -9.49
CA MET A 59 -11.87 2.03 -10.69
C MET A 59 -10.82 1.88 -11.80
N GLY A 60 -9.55 1.77 -11.42
CA GLY A 60 -8.46 1.58 -12.38
C GLY A 60 -8.57 0.27 -13.16
N ARG A 61 -9.21 -0.76 -12.58
CA ARG A 61 -9.40 -2.05 -13.24
C ARG A 61 -10.24 -1.98 -14.51
N ASP A 62 -11.04 -0.94 -14.67
CA ASP A 62 -11.81 -0.72 -15.89
C ASP A 62 -10.91 -0.56 -17.13
N PHE A 63 -9.64 -0.27 -16.93
CA PHE A 63 -8.68 -0.02 -18.01
C PHE A 63 -7.68 -1.17 -18.19
N ASP A 64 -7.85 -2.28 -17.47
CA ASP A 64 -6.93 -3.42 -17.52
C ASP A 64 -6.86 -4.06 -18.89
N GLU A 65 -7.96 -4.09 -19.61
CA GLU A 65 -7.99 -4.73 -20.93
C GLU A 65 -7.09 -4.00 -21.92
N GLN A 66 -7.05 -2.67 -21.88
CA GLN A 66 -6.27 -1.86 -22.82
C GLN A 66 -4.83 -1.67 -22.37
N TYR A 67 -4.58 -1.49 -21.06
CA TYR A 67 -3.27 -1.13 -20.53
C TYR A 67 -2.61 -2.19 -19.67
N GLY A 68 -3.30 -3.30 -19.40
CA GLY A 68 -2.84 -4.30 -18.46
C GLY A 68 -3.16 -3.89 -17.01
N PRO A 69 -3.01 -4.84 -16.08
CA PRO A 69 -3.33 -4.56 -14.68
C PRO A 69 -2.36 -3.58 -14.04
N ILE A 70 -2.85 -2.87 -13.03
CA ILE A 70 -2.04 -1.94 -12.26
C ILE A 70 -1.00 -2.72 -11.45
N ASN A 71 0.26 -2.33 -11.58
CA ASN A 71 1.33 -2.88 -10.74
C ASN A 71 1.40 -2.17 -9.40
N TYR A 72 1.33 -0.83 -9.41
CA TYR A 72 1.32 0.00 -8.21
C TYR A 72 0.97 1.43 -8.56
N HIS A 73 0.56 2.18 -7.52
CA HIS A 73 0.45 3.64 -7.58
C HIS A 73 1.44 4.26 -6.63
N ILE A 74 1.99 5.40 -7.00
CA ILE A 74 2.85 6.22 -6.15
C ILE A 74 2.18 7.59 -6.00
N SER A 75 1.91 7.99 -4.76
CA SER A 75 1.43 9.33 -4.44
C SER A 75 2.53 10.04 -3.68
N GLU A 76 3.27 10.91 -4.36
CA GLU A 76 4.35 11.67 -3.76
C GLU A 76 3.80 12.99 -3.23
N ARG A 77 3.94 13.21 -1.92
CA ARG A 77 3.47 14.41 -1.26
C ARG A 77 4.59 14.98 -0.40
N PRO A 78 4.56 16.28 -0.08
CA PRO A 78 5.64 16.89 0.71
C PRO A 78 5.94 16.20 2.03
N ASN A 79 4.91 15.69 2.71
CA ASN A 79 5.07 15.13 4.04
C ASN A 79 5.10 13.60 4.08
N MET A 80 4.78 12.92 2.97
CA MET A 80 4.71 11.46 2.94
C MET A 80 4.61 10.99 1.50
N THR A 81 5.27 9.88 1.19
CA THR A 81 5.06 9.18 -0.08
C THR A 81 4.27 7.92 0.20
N LEU A 82 3.24 7.69 -0.57
CA LEU A 82 2.34 6.54 -0.41
C LEU A 82 2.45 5.63 -1.62
N LEU A 83 2.67 4.34 -1.37
CA LEU A 83 2.72 3.30 -2.39
C LEU A 83 1.52 2.39 -2.20
N THR A 84 0.78 2.13 -3.27
CA THR A 84 -0.42 1.30 -3.20
C THR A 84 -0.29 0.13 -4.19
N PHE A 85 -0.54 -1.09 -3.72
CA PHE A 85 -0.38 -2.31 -4.50
C PHE A 85 -1.66 -3.11 -4.49
N PRO A 86 -2.19 -3.51 -5.67
CA PRO A 86 -3.37 -4.36 -5.70
C PRO A 86 -3.04 -5.80 -5.33
N LEU A 87 -3.91 -6.42 -4.56
CA LEU A 87 -3.98 -7.86 -4.36
C LEU A 87 -5.32 -8.34 -4.93
N ALA A 88 -5.56 -9.65 -4.94
CA ALA A 88 -6.80 -10.20 -5.49
C ALA A 88 -8.05 -9.61 -4.81
N ASP A 89 -8.05 -9.57 -3.48
CA ASP A 89 -9.21 -9.17 -2.69
C ASP A 89 -8.95 -7.99 -1.75
N SER A 90 -7.81 -7.33 -1.92
CA SER A 90 -7.40 -6.27 -1.01
C SER A 90 -6.38 -5.36 -1.67
N VAL A 91 -5.93 -4.37 -0.91
CA VAL A 91 -4.94 -3.39 -1.36
C VAL A 91 -3.91 -3.24 -0.26
N ILE A 92 -2.63 -3.20 -0.62
CA ILE A 92 -1.57 -2.89 0.33
C ILE A 92 -1.23 -1.41 0.19
N VAL A 93 -1.16 -0.71 1.33
CA VAL A 93 -0.74 0.69 1.37
C VAL A 93 0.51 0.80 2.21
N VAL A 94 1.57 1.36 1.61
CA VAL A 94 2.87 1.53 2.26
C VAL A 94 3.15 3.03 2.38
N SER A 95 3.39 3.50 3.61
CA SER A 95 3.75 4.89 3.88
C SER A 95 5.26 5.00 4.03
N VAL A 96 5.87 5.90 3.26
CA VAL A 96 7.32 6.09 3.27
C VAL A 96 7.61 7.51 3.74
N SER A 97 8.37 7.66 4.83
CA SER A 97 8.59 8.95 5.49
C SER A 97 9.56 9.88 4.75
N LYS A 98 10.35 9.33 3.84
CA LYS A 98 11.29 10.12 3.03
C LYS A 98 11.26 9.64 1.59
N ASN A 99 11.55 10.56 0.67
CA ASN A 99 11.65 10.23 -0.74
C ASN A 99 13.03 9.60 -1.00
N ILE A 100 13.06 8.29 -1.16
CA ILE A 100 14.29 7.49 -1.29
C ILE A 100 14.26 6.61 -2.55
N GLY A 101 13.92 7.19 -3.68
CA GLY A 101 13.77 6.41 -4.90
C GLY A 101 12.53 5.51 -4.82
N PRO A 102 11.34 6.10 -4.73
CA PRO A 102 10.11 5.33 -4.50
C PRO A 102 9.82 4.31 -5.61
N ILE A 103 10.25 4.56 -6.84
CA ILE A 103 10.04 3.63 -7.95
C ILE A 103 10.81 2.32 -7.71
N SER A 104 12.07 2.43 -7.30
CA SER A 104 12.89 1.24 -7.02
C SER A 104 12.29 0.42 -5.88
N LEU A 105 11.85 1.08 -4.81
CA LEU A 105 11.21 0.43 -3.68
C LEU A 105 9.88 -0.21 -4.10
N ALA A 106 9.08 0.50 -4.89
CA ALA A 106 7.80 -0.02 -5.38
C ALA A 106 8.00 -1.28 -6.21
N LYS A 107 9.02 -1.32 -7.06
CA LYS A 107 9.32 -2.51 -7.85
C LYS A 107 9.69 -3.71 -6.99
N LYS A 108 10.45 -3.50 -5.92
CA LYS A 108 10.79 -4.56 -4.96
C LYS A 108 9.56 -5.11 -4.28
N ILE A 109 8.67 -4.21 -3.82
CA ILE A 109 7.44 -4.61 -3.15
C ILE A 109 6.52 -5.35 -4.12
N ALA A 110 6.38 -4.85 -5.34
CA ALA A 110 5.55 -5.49 -6.37
C ALA A 110 5.99 -6.93 -6.65
N LYS A 111 7.29 -7.20 -6.64
CA LYS A 111 7.80 -8.56 -6.79
C LYS A 111 7.34 -9.47 -5.65
N ILE A 112 7.38 -8.97 -4.43
CA ILE A 112 6.95 -9.71 -3.24
C ILE A 112 5.46 -10.02 -3.32
N THR A 113 4.64 -9.04 -3.68
CA THR A 113 3.19 -9.20 -3.77
C THR A 113 2.79 -10.14 -4.91
N SER A 114 3.46 -10.06 -6.06
CA SER A 114 3.24 -10.98 -7.18
C SER A 114 3.54 -12.42 -6.80
N ASN A 115 4.66 -12.64 -6.10
CA ASN A 115 5.04 -13.99 -5.66
C ASN A 115 4.03 -14.54 -4.67
N LYS A 116 3.51 -13.71 -3.77
CA LYS A 116 2.47 -14.12 -2.82
C LYS A 116 1.19 -14.53 -3.54
N GLU A 117 0.78 -13.80 -4.57
CA GLU A 117 -0.43 -14.08 -5.34
C GLU A 117 -0.32 -15.38 -6.14
N LYS A 118 0.88 -15.74 -6.58
CA LYS A 118 1.12 -16.97 -7.32
C LYS A 118 1.07 -18.22 -6.44
N ASN A 119 1.28 -18.05 -5.16
CA ASN A 119 1.29 -19.16 -4.21
C ASN A 119 -0.05 -19.27 -3.48
#